data_5b8253fe99abd31903a2993724b5a05a
#
_entry.id   5b8253fe99abd31903a2993724b5a05a
#
_cell.length_a   1.000
_cell.length_b   1.000
_cell.length_c   1.000
_cell.angle_alpha   90.00
_cell.angle_beta   90.00
_cell.angle_gamma   90.00
#
_symmetry.space_group_name_H-M   'P 1'
#
loop_
_entity.id
_entity.type
_entity.pdbx_description
1 polymer ?
#
loop_
_entity_poly.entity_id
_entity_poly.type
_entity_poly.pdbx_seq_one_letter_code
_entity_poly.pdbx_strand_id
1 'polypeptide(L)'
;MSRIWLLVGLGGAVAASAVEQDDLLVSSPVIQLERPQALPTARPEDVGMSSQRLRRISTAMQRHIDSGRIQGAVTAVARRGKVVHFETHGLMDVDSHRAMEADAIFRMASSTKPILGVATLMLVEEGLLRPRDPVSKYIPEFKAMQVAVLNEPQDQDISPVRVNRRDPPAHRLVPANREITIHDLLTHTSGLASGGLGSAISKRPRRDSNATLATEVPKYAQYVLDFQPGSRWSYSPGVGLNVVARIVEIVSGTAFNHFVHDRIFEPLGMQDTHFNVPDHKTSRRVVIRNRSNWSRRPPTTFFSASGGLSSTAEDYLRFEQMLVGGGQLFGRQLLSPRTVRMLGSNHLGDLYRSFSRNQNGMGYGYTVAVVIDPIIAGSRRSAGAFGWGGAFGTQSWTDPVEQLAAVLMLQQPYSPAQYDFGNAVQQAIID
;
A
#
# COMPACT_ATOMS: atom_id res chain seq x y z
N MET A 1 7.13 -35.92 -79.05
CA MET A 1 7.74 -34.90 -79.90
C MET A 1 8.66 -34.08 -79.07
N SER A 2 9.88 -34.46 -78.92
CA SER A 2 11.15 -34.02 -79.49
C SER A 2 11.39 -32.53 -79.52
N ARG A 3 12.33 -32.08 -78.76
CA ARG A 3 13.57 -31.37 -79.14
C ARG A 3 14.33 -30.91 -77.89
N ILE A 4 15.42 -31.52 -77.64
CA ILE A 4 16.84 -31.37 -77.52
C ILE A 4 17.42 -30.04 -78.08
N TRP A 5 18.28 -29.37 -77.30
CA TRP A 5 19.56 -28.72 -77.64
C TRP A 5 20.24 -28.33 -76.30
N LEU A 6 21.28 -28.93 -75.85
CA LEU A 6 22.74 -28.91 -76.16
C LEU A 6 23.45 -27.64 -75.61
N LEU A 7 24.22 -27.93 -74.56
CA LEU A 7 25.54 -27.48 -74.08
C LEU A 7 26.23 -26.27 -74.79
N VAL A 8 26.81 -25.39 -73.99
CA VAL A 8 28.23 -25.03 -74.00
C VAL A 8 28.70 -24.62 -72.61
N GLY A 9 29.78 -25.22 -72.10
CA GLY A 9 30.43 -24.87 -70.87
C GLY A 9 31.50 -23.76 -71.10
N LEU A 10 31.73 -22.98 -70.06
CA LEU A 10 32.99 -22.21 -69.90
C LEU A 10 33.34 -22.21 -68.43
N GLY A 11 34.50 -22.83 -68.17
CA GLY A 11 35.09 -22.85 -66.84
C GLY A 11 35.65 -21.46 -66.46
N GLY A 12 35.38 -21.07 -65.25
CA GLY A 12 35.97 -19.93 -64.58
C GLY A 12 36.31 -20.31 -63.15
N ALA A 13 37.59 -20.44 -62.90
CA ALA A 13 38.11 -20.64 -61.55
C ALA A 13 37.82 -19.38 -60.73
N VAL A 14 37.08 -19.51 -59.64
CA VAL A 14 36.94 -18.45 -58.66
C VAL A 14 37.76 -18.86 -57.43
N ALA A 15 38.72 -18.03 -57.15
CA ALA A 15 39.59 -18.12 -55.98
C ALA A 15 38.73 -17.95 -54.70
N ALA A 16 38.89 -18.89 -53.78
CA ALA A 16 38.32 -18.80 -52.42
C ALA A 16 39.12 -17.77 -51.61
N SER A 17 38.58 -16.58 -51.40
CA SER A 17 39.07 -15.66 -50.38
C SER A 17 38.49 -16.08 -49.04
N ALA A 18 39.35 -16.51 -48.11
CA ALA A 18 38.97 -16.70 -46.71
C ALA A 18 38.56 -15.36 -46.11
N VAL A 19 37.30 -15.25 -45.72
CA VAL A 19 36.83 -14.17 -44.86
C VAL A 19 37.11 -14.56 -43.42
N GLU A 20 38.07 -13.88 -42.80
CA GLU A 20 38.25 -13.91 -41.36
C GLU A 20 36.97 -13.45 -40.70
N GLN A 21 36.33 -14.34 -39.93
CA GLN A 21 35.27 -14.01 -39.00
C GLN A 21 35.91 -13.27 -37.82
N ASP A 22 35.89 -11.95 -37.84
CA ASP A 22 36.06 -11.12 -36.67
C ASP A 22 34.90 -11.41 -35.70
N ASP A 23 35.22 -12.14 -34.62
CA ASP A 23 34.34 -12.30 -33.47
C ASP A 23 34.12 -10.93 -32.79
N LEU A 24 33.14 -10.20 -33.27
CA LEU A 24 32.57 -9.05 -32.56
C LEU A 24 31.84 -9.59 -31.34
N LEU A 25 32.58 -9.85 -30.27
CA LEU A 25 32.03 -9.95 -28.91
C LEU A 25 31.39 -8.59 -28.59
N VAL A 26 30.11 -8.45 -28.94
CA VAL A 26 29.27 -7.38 -28.42
C VAL A 26 29.15 -7.62 -26.92
N SER A 27 30.01 -6.98 -26.15
CA SER A 27 29.87 -6.92 -24.71
C SER A 27 28.54 -6.24 -24.44
N SER A 28 27.56 -7.02 -24.00
CA SER A 28 26.31 -6.46 -23.45
C SER A 28 26.67 -5.40 -22.40
N PRO A 29 26.14 -4.20 -22.47
CA PRO A 29 26.43 -3.20 -21.47
C PRO A 29 25.99 -3.77 -20.11
N VAL A 30 26.94 -3.92 -19.21
CA VAL A 30 26.66 -4.19 -17.79
C VAL A 30 25.84 -2.98 -17.35
N ILE A 31 24.53 -3.15 -17.20
CA ILE A 31 23.67 -2.16 -16.58
C ILE A 31 24.18 -2.04 -15.14
N GLN A 32 25.05 -1.07 -14.90
CA GLN A 32 25.35 -0.63 -13.55
C GLN A 32 24.02 -0.11 -13.00
N LEU A 33 23.41 -0.87 -12.08
CA LEU A 33 22.32 -0.40 -11.26
C LEU A 33 22.84 0.84 -10.53
N GLU A 34 22.51 2.02 -11.05
CA GLU A 34 22.81 3.27 -10.38
C GLU A 34 22.24 3.19 -8.96
N ARG A 35 23.05 3.51 -7.97
CA ARG A 35 22.55 3.58 -6.58
C ARG A 35 21.41 4.60 -6.55
N PRO A 36 20.28 4.30 -5.87
CA PRO A 36 19.19 5.26 -5.79
C PRO A 36 19.72 6.57 -5.21
N GLN A 37 19.22 7.67 -5.76
CA GLN A 37 19.57 9.00 -5.27
C GLN A 37 19.24 9.07 -3.77
N ALA A 38 20.21 9.48 -2.94
CA ALA A 38 20.01 9.58 -1.51
C ALA A 38 18.97 10.68 -1.18
N LEU A 39 18.16 10.45 -0.16
CA LEU A 39 17.27 11.48 0.35
C LEU A 39 18.10 12.64 0.92
N PRO A 40 17.83 13.90 0.52
CA PRO A 40 18.56 15.04 1.06
C PRO A 40 18.34 15.16 2.58
N THR A 41 19.38 15.51 3.32
CA THR A 41 19.32 15.74 4.76
C THR A 41 19.52 17.22 5.10
N ALA A 42 19.08 17.65 6.25
CA ALA A 42 19.33 18.97 6.80
C ALA A 42 19.37 18.94 8.34
N ARG A 43 19.90 19.99 8.95
CA ARG A 43 19.66 20.19 10.38
C ARG A 43 18.18 20.54 10.58
N PRO A 44 17.53 20.07 11.64
CA PRO A 44 16.12 20.38 11.91
C PRO A 44 15.80 21.87 11.84
N GLU A 45 16.69 22.70 12.39
CA GLU A 45 16.52 24.14 12.44
C GLU A 45 16.48 24.80 11.04
N ASP A 46 17.18 24.23 10.07
CA ASP A 46 17.21 24.76 8.69
C ASP A 46 15.85 24.62 7.96
N VAL A 47 14.96 23.79 8.51
CA VAL A 47 13.61 23.56 7.98
C VAL A 47 12.52 23.85 9.01
N GLY A 48 12.81 24.67 10.03
CA GLY A 48 11.82 25.12 11.02
C GLY A 48 11.42 24.04 12.02
N MET A 49 12.33 23.12 12.37
CA MET A 49 12.11 22.14 13.43
C MET A 49 13.19 22.26 14.51
N SER A 50 12.85 21.88 15.74
CA SER A 50 13.77 21.88 16.86
C SER A 50 14.43 20.51 17.04
N SER A 51 15.75 20.43 16.91
CA SER A 51 16.51 19.21 17.19
C SER A 51 16.35 18.75 18.64
N GLN A 52 16.26 19.70 19.59
CA GLN A 52 16.01 19.39 21.01
C GLN A 52 14.65 18.69 21.20
N ARG A 53 13.60 19.13 20.48
CA ARG A 53 12.27 18.55 20.61
C ARG A 53 12.15 17.24 19.83
N LEU A 54 12.85 17.09 18.70
CA LEU A 54 12.90 15.82 17.95
C LEU A 54 13.49 14.68 18.79
N ARG A 55 14.47 14.96 19.68
CA ARG A 55 15.02 13.95 20.61
C ARG A 55 13.97 13.30 21.52
N ARG A 56 12.79 13.92 21.69
CA ARG A 56 11.67 13.32 22.43
C ARG A 56 11.10 12.07 21.73
N ILE A 57 11.35 11.91 20.42
CA ILE A 57 11.00 10.68 19.70
C ILE A 57 11.78 9.51 20.31
N SER A 58 13.11 9.64 20.40
CA SER A 58 13.98 8.61 20.94
C SER A 58 13.66 8.31 22.41
N THR A 59 13.42 9.36 23.21
CA THR A 59 13.01 9.20 24.61
C THR A 59 11.68 8.44 24.74
N ALA A 60 10.70 8.72 23.88
CA ALA A 60 9.42 8.04 23.90
C ALA A 60 9.57 6.57 23.46
N MET A 61 10.29 6.30 22.37
CA MET A 61 10.52 4.93 21.90
C MET A 61 11.27 4.11 22.94
N GLN A 62 12.31 4.66 23.56
CA GLN A 62 13.07 3.96 24.60
C GLN A 62 12.19 3.60 25.80
N ARG A 63 11.35 4.51 26.28
CA ARG A 63 10.39 4.26 27.37
C ARG A 63 9.45 3.07 27.05
N HIS A 64 8.97 2.96 25.81
CA HIS A 64 8.12 1.86 25.38
C HIS A 64 8.90 0.54 25.26
N ILE A 65 10.17 0.58 24.90
CA ILE A 65 11.08 -0.56 24.87
C ILE A 65 11.38 -1.05 26.29
N ASP A 66 11.78 -0.15 27.18
CA ASP A 66 12.11 -0.46 28.59
C ASP A 66 10.92 -1.08 29.33
N SER A 67 9.71 -0.64 28.99
CA SER A 67 8.47 -1.22 29.54
C SER A 67 8.06 -2.54 28.88
N GLY A 68 8.82 -3.06 27.89
CA GLY A 68 8.55 -4.29 27.18
C GLY A 68 7.32 -4.24 26.25
N ARG A 69 6.77 -3.04 25.99
CA ARG A 69 5.57 -2.84 25.15
C ARG A 69 5.87 -2.95 23.67
N ILE A 70 7.04 -2.51 23.23
CA ILE A 70 7.58 -2.74 21.90
C ILE A 70 8.99 -3.32 22.01
N GLN A 71 9.43 -4.06 21.00
CA GLN A 71 10.77 -4.63 20.95
C GLN A 71 11.79 -3.68 20.34
N GLY A 72 11.34 -2.88 19.38
CA GLY A 72 12.16 -1.92 18.67
C GLY A 72 11.35 -1.20 17.59
N ALA A 73 11.94 -0.17 17.03
CA ALA A 73 11.35 0.68 16.00
C ALA A 73 12.41 1.29 15.08
N VAL A 74 11.97 1.71 13.88
CA VAL A 74 12.68 2.72 13.08
C VAL A 74 11.75 3.92 12.93
N THR A 75 12.27 5.12 13.18
CA THR A 75 11.53 6.38 13.10
C THR A 75 12.21 7.31 12.10
N ALA A 76 11.43 7.91 11.20
CA ALA A 76 11.93 8.82 10.18
C ALA A 76 11.00 10.02 10.01
N VAL A 77 11.58 11.21 9.86
CA VAL A 77 10.87 12.46 9.62
C VAL A 77 11.61 13.27 8.56
N ALA A 78 10.85 13.75 7.58
CA ALA A 78 11.33 14.72 6.60
C ALA A 78 10.41 15.94 6.58
N ARG A 79 10.98 17.13 6.43
CA ARG A 79 10.26 18.38 6.26
C ARG A 79 10.87 19.19 5.13
N ARG A 80 10.03 19.83 4.31
CA ARG A 80 10.48 20.64 3.15
C ARG A 80 11.47 19.88 2.25
N GLY A 81 11.20 18.56 2.03
CA GLY A 81 12.02 17.69 1.19
C GLY A 81 13.36 17.25 1.81
N LYS A 82 13.62 17.55 3.10
CA LYS A 82 14.86 17.20 3.80
C LYS A 82 14.58 16.25 4.97
N VAL A 83 15.36 15.17 5.08
CA VAL A 83 15.33 14.27 6.24
C VAL A 83 16.01 14.97 7.41
N VAL A 84 15.31 15.09 8.53
CA VAL A 84 15.75 15.77 9.76
C VAL A 84 15.83 14.82 10.95
N HIS A 85 15.29 13.63 10.82
CA HIS A 85 15.36 12.58 11.83
C HIS A 85 15.28 11.23 11.16
N PHE A 86 16.21 10.33 11.50
CA PHE A 86 16.19 8.93 11.10
C PHE A 86 16.97 8.14 12.17
N GLU A 87 16.24 7.38 13.00
CA GLU A 87 16.83 6.66 14.12
C GLU A 87 16.26 5.25 14.27
N THR A 88 17.12 4.34 14.76
CA THR A 88 16.79 2.98 15.13
C THR A 88 16.71 2.84 16.65
N HIS A 89 15.78 2.03 17.13
CA HIS A 89 15.52 1.85 18.56
C HIS A 89 15.35 0.36 18.87
N GLY A 90 16.01 -0.13 19.91
CA GLY A 90 15.84 -1.47 20.45
C GLY A 90 16.30 -2.59 19.51
N LEU A 91 15.52 -3.68 19.45
CA LEU A 91 15.89 -4.93 18.78
C LEU A 91 14.99 -5.23 17.58
N MET A 92 15.56 -5.78 16.52
CA MET A 92 14.79 -6.34 15.40
C MET A 92 14.42 -7.82 15.64
N ASP A 93 15.16 -8.49 16.51
CA ASP A 93 14.90 -9.85 16.96
C ASP A 93 15.27 -9.98 18.44
N VAL A 94 14.28 -10.29 19.27
CA VAL A 94 14.44 -10.39 20.72
C VAL A 94 15.17 -11.69 21.09
N ASP A 95 14.89 -12.77 20.39
CA ASP A 95 15.41 -14.10 20.73
C ASP A 95 16.93 -14.19 20.47
N SER A 96 17.39 -13.55 19.39
CA SER A 96 18.82 -13.49 19.05
C SER A 96 19.52 -12.21 19.56
N HIS A 97 18.84 -11.35 20.29
CA HIS A 97 19.33 -10.05 20.79
C HIS A 97 19.91 -9.14 19.69
N ARG A 98 19.40 -9.26 18.46
CA ARG A 98 19.90 -8.49 17.33
C ARG A 98 19.36 -7.06 17.38
N ALA A 99 20.27 -6.08 17.38
CA ALA A 99 19.92 -4.67 17.36
C ALA A 99 19.09 -4.26 16.13
N MET A 100 18.24 -3.26 16.25
CA MET A 100 17.52 -2.70 15.12
C MET A 100 18.48 -2.03 14.15
N GLU A 101 18.35 -2.37 12.87
CA GLU A 101 19.17 -1.82 11.78
C GLU A 101 18.37 -0.80 10.98
N ALA A 102 19.06 0.19 10.40
CA ALA A 102 18.44 1.27 9.63
C ALA A 102 17.69 0.77 8.39
N ASP A 103 18.21 -0.30 7.78
CA ASP A 103 17.66 -0.95 6.60
C ASP A 103 16.81 -2.19 6.92
N ALA A 104 16.37 -2.31 8.17
CA ALA A 104 15.49 -3.39 8.60
C ALA A 104 14.18 -3.42 7.78
N ILE A 105 13.78 -4.62 7.38
CA ILE A 105 12.60 -4.84 6.53
C ILE A 105 11.40 -5.24 7.41
N PHE A 106 10.36 -4.40 7.36
CA PHE A 106 9.12 -4.56 8.13
C PHE A 106 7.98 -5.06 7.26
N ARG A 107 7.11 -5.88 7.82
CA ARG A 107 5.84 -6.21 7.17
C ARG A 107 4.87 -5.04 7.29
N MET A 108 4.46 -4.53 6.14
CA MET A 108 3.66 -3.31 6.05
C MET A 108 2.18 -3.51 6.38
N ALA A 109 1.66 -4.74 6.23
CA ALA A 109 0.23 -4.98 6.39
C ALA A 109 -0.59 -3.90 5.64
N SER A 110 -1.54 -3.25 6.32
CA SER A 110 -2.43 -2.27 5.68
C SER A 110 -1.74 -0.99 5.21
N SER A 111 -0.50 -0.71 5.60
CA SER A 111 0.31 0.33 4.96
C SER A 111 0.63 0.02 3.48
N THR A 112 0.29 -1.16 2.96
CA THR A 112 0.27 -1.46 1.51
C THR A 112 -0.79 -0.66 0.74
N LYS A 113 -1.89 -0.27 1.39
CA LYS A 113 -3.07 0.31 0.74
C LYS A 113 -2.83 1.65 0.04
N PRO A 114 -2.07 2.60 0.61
CA PRO A 114 -1.75 3.86 -0.08
C PRO A 114 -1.01 3.66 -1.41
N ILE A 115 -0.16 2.63 -1.51
CA ILE A 115 0.52 2.25 -2.76
C ILE A 115 -0.52 1.88 -3.84
N LEU A 116 -1.54 1.08 -3.49
CA LEU A 116 -2.64 0.78 -4.42
C LEU A 116 -3.42 2.05 -4.81
N GLY A 117 -3.67 2.95 -3.85
CA GLY A 117 -4.33 4.22 -4.11
C GLY A 117 -3.60 5.00 -5.20
N VAL A 118 -2.28 5.17 -5.06
CA VAL A 118 -1.42 5.81 -6.07
C VAL A 118 -1.46 5.05 -7.39
N ALA A 119 -1.26 3.73 -7.40
CA ALA A 119 -1.30 2.91 -8.61
C ALA A 119 -2.63 3.06 -9.38
N THR A 120 -3.75 3.09 -8.66
CA THR A 120 -5.08 3.28 -9.26
C THR A 120 -5.22 4.68 -9.86
N LEU A 121 -4.76 5.70 -9.15
CA LEU A 121 -4.86 7.09 -9.59
C LEU A 121 -3.94 7.42 -10.77
N MET A 122 -2.82 6.72 -10.95
CA MET A 122 -2.02 6.80 -12.17
C MET A 122 -2.86 6.41 -13.41
N LEU A 123 -3.60 5.31 -13.33
CA LEU A 123 -4.49 4.87 -14.41
C LEU A 123 -5.70 5.81 -14.61
N VAL A 124 -6.14 6.50 -13.55
CA VAL A 124 -7.16 7.56 -13.65
C VAL A 124 -6.61 8.76 -14.43
N GLU A 125 -5.39 9.22 -14.14
CA GLU A 125 -4.74 10.32 -14.88
C GLU A 125 -4.51 9.98 -16.37
N GLU A 126 -4.20 8.72 -16.65
CA GLU A 126 -4.04 8.20 -18.00
C GLU A 126 -5.38 8.03 -18.75
N GLY A 127 -6.52 8.28 -18.08
CA GLY A 127 -7.85 8.15 -18.67
C GLY A 127 -8.31 6.70 -18.89
N LEU A 128 -7.57 5.73 -18.37
CA LEU A 128 -7.80 4.30 -18.59
C LEU A 128 -8.91 3.72 -17.70
N LEU A 129 -9.17 4.35 -16.55
CA LEU A 129 -10.28 4.01 -15.68
C LEU A 129 -10.85 5.25 -15.00
N ARG A 130 -12.08 5.14 -14.47
CA ARG A 130 -12.73 6.19 -13.68
C ARG A 130 -13.13 5.66 -12.31
N PRO A 131 -12.98 6.42 -11.23
CA PRO A 131 -13.37 5.95 -9.89
C PRO A 131 -14.85 5.53 -9.80
N ARG A 132 -15.73 6.13 -10.57
CA ARG A 132 -17.18 5.82 -10.61
C ARG A 132 -17.55 4.70 -11.56
N ASP A 133 -16.59 4.10 -12.28
CA ASP A 133 -16.87 2.92 -13.10
C ASP A 133 -17.33 1.77 -12.21
N PRO A 134 -18.39 1.03 -12.63
CA PRO A 134 -18.79 -0.17 -11.93
C PRO A 134 -17.72 -1.25 -12.04
N VAL A 135 -17.53 -2.01 -10.98
CA VAL A 135 -16.55 -3.12 -10.94
C VAL A 135 -16.86 -4.14 -12.05
N SER A 136 -18.13 -4.37 -12.35
CA SER A 136 -18.60 -5.32 -13.37
C SER A 136 -18.15 -4.96 -14.80
N LYS A 137 -17.78 -3.71 -15.06
CA LYS A 137 -17.17 -3.30 -16.33
C LYS A 137 -15.87 -4.05 -16.62
N TYR A 138 -15.13 -4.39 -15.58
CA TYR A 138 -13.82 -5.04 -15.63
C TYR A 138 -13.90 -6.50 -15.20
N ILE A 139 -14.78 -6.82 -14.24
CA ILE A 139 -14.96 -8.15 -13.66
C ILE A 139 -16.48 -8.44 -13.65
N PRO A 140 -17.02 -9.02 -14.75
CA PRO A 140 -18.46 -9.14 -14.98
C PRO A 140 -19.23 -9.88 -13.88
N GLU A 141 -18.55 -10.75 -13.12
CA GLU A 141 -19.13 -11.51 -12.02
C GLU A 141 -19.72 -10.61 -10.92
N PHE A 142 -19.23 -9.37 -10.78
CA PHE A 142 -19.73 -8.43 -9.77
C PHE A 142 -21.04 -7.72 -10.14
N LYS A 143 -21.67 -8.05 -11.27
CA LYS A 143 -22.87 -7.34 -11.78
C LYS A 143 -24.08 -7.47 -10.87
N ALA A 144 -24.30 -8.63 -10.28
CA ALA A 144 -25.53 -8.96 -9.54
C ALA A 144 -25.24 -9.32 -8.08
N MET A 145 -24.69 -8.39 -7.30
CA MET A 145 -24.40 -8.61 -5.90
C MET A 145 -25.67 -8.57 -5.04
N GLN A 146 -25.65 -9.33 -3.95
CA GLN A 146 -26.72 -9.36 -2.95
C GLN A 146 -26.24 -8.77 -1.63
N VAL A 147 -27.16 -8.20 -0.86
CA VAL A 147 -26.95 -7.62 0.45
C VAL A 147 -27.73 -8.39 1.50
N ALA A 148 -27.11 -8.71 2.61
CA ALA A 148 -27.78 -9.29 3.78
C ALA A 148 -28.47 -8.20 4.60
N VAL A 149 -29.77 -8.36 4.84
CA VAL A 149 -30.56 -7.46 5.69
C VAL A 149 -31.28 -8.26 6.78
N LEU A 150 -31.38 -7.70 7.99
CA LEU A 150 -32.12 -8.32 9.07
C LEU A 150 -33.61 -8.36 8.73
N ASN A 151 -34.32 -9.42 9.20
CA ASN A 151 -35.76 -9.53 9.01
C ASN A 151 -36.51 -8.47 9.85
N GLU A 152 -36.02 -8.21 11.04
CA GLU A 152 -36.54 -7.15 11.91
C GLU A 152 -35.58 -5.96 11.89
N PRO A 153 -36.05 -4.73 11.68
CA PRO A 153 -35.23 -3.54 11.77
C PRO A 153 -34.70 -3.43 13.21
N GLN A 154 -33.43 -3.67 13.41
CA GLN A 154 -32.76 -3.18 14.61
C GLN A 154 -32.41 -1.72 14.36
N ASP A 155 -32.52 -0.89 15.41
CA ASP A 155 -32.06 0.50 15.39
C ASP A 155 -30.65 0.53 14.75
N GLN A 156 -30.56 1.08 13.54
CA GLN A 156 -29.36 0.96 12.70
C GLN A 156 -28.24 1.89 13.15
N ASP A 157 -28.33 2.33 14.40
CA ASP A 157 -27.27 3.15 14.95
C ASP A 157 -26.13 2.27 15.47
N ILE A 158 -25.07 2.28 14.65
CA ILE A 158 -23.71 2.30 15.16
C ILE A 158 -23.11 0.97 15.60
N SER A 159 -22.28 0.48 14.85
CA SER A 159 -21.17 -0.43 14.99
C SER A 159 -21.28 -1.61 14.02
N PRO A 160 -20.16 -2.11 13.47
CA PRO A 160 -20.18 -3.43 12.89
C PRO A 160 -20.59 -4.38 14.01
N VAL A 161 -21.86 -4.77 14.06
CA VAL A 161 -22.34 -5.83 14.92
C VAL A 161 -21.42 -7.00 14.64
N ARG A 162 -20.61 -7.40 15.63
CA ARG A 162 -19.83 -8.63 15.52
C ARG A 162 -20.83 -9.77 15.45
N VAL A 163 -21.25 -10.09 14.22
CA VAL A 163 -22.21 -11.14 13.95
C VAL A 163 -21.51 -12.48 14.27
N ASN A 164 -22.15 -13.27 15.12
CA ASN A 164 -21.70 -14.63 15.37
C ASN A 164 -21.87 -15.45 14.07
N ARG A 165 -20.76 -15.87 13.47
CA ARG A 165 -20.78 -16.66 12.23
C ARG A 165 -21.43 -18.04 12.37
N ARG A 166 -21.45 -18.59 13.59
CA ARG A 166 -22.04 -19.90 13.87
C ARG A 166 -23.56 -19.83 14.03
N ASP A 167 -24.05 -18.64 14.40
CA ASP A 167 -25.45 -18.38 14.68
C ASP A 167 -25.78 -16.94 14.21
N PRO A 168 -25.88 -16.71 12.90
CA PRO A 168 -26.26 -15.41 12.38
C PRO A 168 -27.73 -15.12 12.66
N PRO A 169 -28.09 -13.87 12.97
CA PRO A 169 -29.49 -13.50 13.20
C PRO A 169 -30.37 -13.78 11.96
N ALA A 170 -31.69 -13.88 12.19
CA ALA A 170 -32.67 -14.10 11.10
C ALA A 170 -32.55 -12.97 10.06
N HIS A 171 -32.36 -13.34 8.81
CA HIS A 171 -32.04 -12.42 7.73
C HIS A 171 -32.64 -12.88 6.40
N ARG A 172 -32.69 -11.94 5.46
CA ARG A 172 -32.95 -12.20 4.03
C ARG A 172 -31.90 -11.58 3.15
N LEU A 173 -31.81 -12.06 1.94
CA LEU A 173 -30.97 -11.47 0.90
C LEU A 173 -31.84 -10.59 -0.01
N VAL A 174 -31.31 -9.41 -0.32
CA VAL A 174 -31.94 -8.48 -1.27
C VAL A 174 -30.92 -8.07 -2.32
N PRO A 175 -31.32 -7.75 -3.55
CA PRO A 175 -30.40 -7.21 -4.54
C PRO A 175 -29.71 -5.93 -4.04
N ALA A 176 -28.46 -5.72 -4.41
CA ALA A 176 -27.83 -4.42 -4.26
C ALA A 176 -28.61 -3.38 -5.09
N ASN A 177 -28.86 -2.21 -4.51
CA ASN A 177 -29.60 -1.13 -5.17
C ASN A 177 -28.84 -0.49 -6.35
N ARG A 178 -27.56 -0.68 -6.42
CA ARG A 178 -26.67 -0.36 -7.51
C ARG A 178 -25.41 -1.25 -7.48
N GLU A 179 -24.68 -1.25 -8.57
CA GLU A 179 -23.41 -1.94 -8.63
C GLU A 179 -22.34 -1.26 -7.75
N ILE A 180 -21.40 -2.05 -7.26
CA ILE A 180 -20.20 -1.54 -6.57
C ILE A 180 -19.31 -0.83 -7.58
N THR A 181 -18.81 0.35 -7.23
CA THR A 181 -17.84 1.10 -8.02
C THR A 181 -16.41 0.96 -7.48
N ILE A 182 -15.42 1.33 -8.28
CA ILE A 182 -14.01 1.43 -7.83
C ILE A 182 -13.90 2.41 -6.65
N HIS A 183 -14.64 3.53 -6.71
CA HIS A 183 -14.74 4.50 -5.63
C HIS A 183 -15.18 3.84 -4.31
N ASP A 184 -16.24 3.02 -4.34
CA ASP A 184 -16.74 2.34 -3.14
C ASP A 184 -15.69 1.39 -2.53
N LEU A 185 -14.89 0.74 -3.38
CA LEU A 185 -13.81 -0.13 -2.91
C LEU A 185 -12.66 0.66 -2.28
N LEU A 186 -12.21 1.74 -2.95
CA LEU A 186 -11.11 2.60 -2.47
C LEU A 186 -11.46 3.32 -1.17
N THR A 187 -12.75 3.60 -0.95
CA THR A 187 -13.26 4.33 0.23
C THR A 187 -13.87 3.42 1.30
N HIS A 188 -13.86 2.10 1.10
CA HIS A 188 -14.49 1.13 2.02
C HIS A 188 -16.00 1.33 2.23
N THR A 189 -16.72 1.79 1.19
CA THR A 189 -18.17 1.94 1.20
C THR A 189 -18.91 0.89 0.37
N SER A 190 -18.19 -0.13 -0.11
CA SER A 190 -18.76 -1.18 -0.95
C SER A 190 -19.65 -2.20 -0.20
N GLY A 191 -19.49 -2.35 1.11
CA GLY A 191 -20.09 -3.44 1.87
C GLY A 191 -19.43 -4.81 1.67
N LEU A 192 -18.40 -4.91 0.84
CA LEU A 192 -17.75 -6.17 0.52
C LEU A 192 -16.78 -6.60 1.61
N ALA A 193 -17.09 -7.69 2.30
CA ALA A 193 -16.24 -8.33 3.32
C ALA A 193 -15.75 -7.36 4.41
N SER A 194 -16.63 -6.54 4.93
CA SER A 194 -16.34 -5.49 5.92
C SER A 194 -16.70 -5.87 7.38
N GLY A 195 -17.03 -7.15 7.63
CA GLY A 195 -17.18 -7.70 8.98
C GLY A 195 -18.60 -7.77 9.50
N GLY A 196 -19.61 -7.35 8.73
CA GLY A 196 -21.03 -7.40 9.10
C GLY A 196 -21.72 -8.75 8.80
N LEU A 197 -23.03 -8.70 8.63
CA LEU A 197 -23.90 -9.87 8.43
C LEU A 197 -23.55 -10.64 7.14
N GLY A 198 -23.42 -9.94 6.01
CA GLY A 198 -23.02 -10.56 4.76
C GLY A 198 -21.68 -11.28 4.87
N SER A 199 -20.71 -10.68 5.56
CA SER A 199 -19.40 -11.27 5.85
C SER A 199 -19.50 -12.52 6.73
N ALA A 200 -20.47 -12.57 7.64
CA ALA A 200 -20.69 -13.70 8.55
C ALA A 200 -21.26 -14.91 7.81
N ILE A 201 -22.21 -14.70 6.91
CA ILE A 201 -22.90 -15.76 6.17
C ILE A 201 -22.17 -16.19 4.89
N SER A 202 -21.25 -15.38 4.37
CA SER A 202 -20.49 -15.70 3.17
C SER A 202 -19.53 -16.86 3.41
N LYS A 203 -19.60 -17.89 2.54
CA LYS A 203 -18.59 -18.94 2.50
C LYS A 203 -17.28 -18.38 1.96
N ARG A 204 -16.19 -18.58 2.70
CA ARG A 204 -14.86 -18.17 2.29
C ARG A 204 -13.99 -19.40 2.08
N PRO A 205 -13.89 -19.92 0.84
CA PRO A 205 -13.04 -21.06 0.58
C PRO A 205 -11.57 -20.74 0.93
N ARG A 206 -10.84 -21.76 1.30
CA ARG A 206 -9.39 -21.64 1.50
C ARG A 206 -8.76 -21.31 0.16
N ARG A 207 -7.85 -20.34 0.18
CA ARG A 207 -7.08 -19.97 -1.02
C ARG A 207 -6.05 -21.06 -1.32
N ASP A 208 -5.93 -21.41 -2.60
CA ASP A 208 -4.90 -22.32 -3.07
C ASP A 208 -3.51 -21.71 -2.95
N SER A 209 -2.47 -22.56 -2.85
CA SER A 209 -1.08 -22.11 -2.75
C SER A 209 -0.63 -21.30 -3.97
N ASN A 210 -1.15 -21.64 -5.15
CA ASN A 210 -0.82 -21.02 -6.44
C ASN A 210 -1.82 -19.95 -6.87
N ALA A 211 -2.67 -19.49 -5.94
CA ALA A 211 -3.67 -18.47 -6.23
C ALA A 211 -3.02 -17.16 -6.67
N THR A 212 -3.64 -16.50 -7.62
CA THR A 212 -3.32 -15.15 -8.09
C THR A 212 -4.51 -14.22 -7.87
N LEU A 213 -4.34 -12.93 -8.09
CA LEU A 213 -5.50 -12.02 -8.11
C LEU A 213 -6.49 -12.42 -9.20
N ALA A 214 -6.01 -12.87 -10.36
CA ALA A 214 -6.84 -13.29 -11.48
C ALA A 214 -7.72 -14.50 -11.14
N THR A 215 -7.20 -15.49 -10.39
CA THR A 215 -7.95 -16.70 -10.04
C THR A 215 -8.86 -16.55 -8.82
N GLU A 216 -8.54 -15.61 -7.93
CA GLU A 216 -9.28 -15.48 -6.66
C GLU A 216 -10.32 -14.36 -6.66
N VAL A 217 -10.02 -13.23 -7.31
CA VAL A 217 -10.89 -12.05 -7.22
C VAL A 217 -12.29 -12.29 -7.81
N PRO A 218 -12.47 -12.97 -8.96
CA PRO A 218 -13.82 -13.28 -9.47
C PRO A 218 -14.69 -14.06 -8.48
N LYS A 219 -14.07 -14.93 -7.67
CA LYS A 219 -14.78 -15.71 -6.63
C LYS A 219 -15.40 -14.82 -5.53
N TYR A 220 -14.87 -13.61 -5.32
CA TYR A 220 -15.40 -12.68 -4.31
C TYR A 220 -16.79 -12.11 -4.68
N ALA A 221 -17.20 -12.22 -5.94
CA ALA A 221 -18.54 -11.90 -6.37
C ALA A 221 -19.63 -12.80 -5.72
N GLN A 222 -19.24 -13.97 -5.20
CA GLN A 222 -20.13 -14.87 -4.47
C GLN A 222 -20.36 -14.42 -3.00
N TYR A 223 -19.63 -13.40 -2.53
CA TYR A 223 -19.81 -12.88 -1.18
C TYR A 223 -21.03 -11.98 -1.11
N VAL A 224 -21.76 -12.09 -0.02
CA VAL A 224 -22.88 -11.22 0.27
C VAL A 224 -22.36 -9.93 0.89
N LEU A 225 -22.90 -8.80 0.46
CA LEU A 225 -22.55 -7.50 1.00
C LEU A 225 -23.11 -7.30 2.41
N ASP A 226 -22.37 -6.59 3.24
CA ASP A 226 -22.75 -6.27 4.60
C ASP A 226 -23.79 -5.13 4.69
N PHE A 227 -23.88 -4.29 3.64
CA PHE A 227 -24.78 -3.16 3.50
C PHE A 227 -24.85 -2.71 2.04
N GLN A 228 -25.81 -1.85 1.72
CA GLN A 228 -25.98 -1.29 0.38
C GLN A 228 -24.77 -0.43 -0.03
N PRO A 229 -24.24 -0.58 -1.24
CA PRO A 229 -23.07 0.19 -1.69
C PRO A 229 -23.27 1.70 -1.54
N GLY A 230 -22.32 2.38 -0.89
CA GLY A 230 -22.33 3.82 -0.62
C GLY A 230 -23.14 4.25 0.59
N SER A 231 -23.85 3.36 1.30
CA SER A 231 -24.70 3.74 2.44
C SER A 231 -23.97 3.86 3.76
N ARG A 232 -22.77 3.26 3.87
CA ARG A 232 -21.99 3.18 5.12
C ARG A 232 -20.51 3.05 4.82
N TRP A 233 -19.69 3.56 5.71
CA TRP A 233 -18.28 3.20 5.78
C TRP A 233 -18.07 2.00 6.70
N SER A 234 -17.37 0.99 6.21
CA SER A 234 -16.86 -0.11 7.05
C SER A 234 -15.63 -0.74 6.42
N TYR A 235 -14.57 -0.82 7.21
CA TYR A 235 -13.27 -1.26 6.73
C TYR A 235 -13.28 -2.68 6.19
N SER A 236 -12.89 -2.87 4.94
CA SER A 236 -12.66 -4.17 4.30
C SER A 236 -11.16 -4.50 4.35
N PRO A 237 -10.70 -5.28 5.34
CA PRO A 237 -9.26 -5.39 5.61
C PRO A 237 -8.49 -6.19 4.55
N GLY A 238 -9.14 -7.11 3.82
CA GLY A 238 -8.43 -8.09 3.01
C GLY A 238 -9.03 -8.42 1.64
N VAL A 239 -10.19 -7.89 1.27
CA VAL A 239 -10.90 -8.30 0.03
C VAL A 239 -11.09 -7.14 -0.92
N GLY A 240 -11.76 -6.06 -0.49
CA GLY A 240 -12.19 -4.97 -1.39
C GLY A 240 -11.07 -4.39 -2.24
N LEU A 241 -9.93 -4.11 -1.65
CA LEU A 241 -8.80 -3.52 -2.37
C LEU A 241 -8.05 -4.51 -3.28
N ASN A 242 -8.17 -5.82 -3.04
CA ASN A 242 -7.65 -6.81 -3.99
C ASN A 242 -8.49 -6.85 -5.28
N VAL A 243 -9.78 -6.48 -5.22
CA VAL A 243 -10.60 -6.28 -6.42
C VAL A 243 -10.05 -5.12 -7.26
N VAL A 244 -9.70 -4.01 -6.61
CA VAL A 244 -9.08 -2.86 -7.31
C VAL A 244 -7.73 -3.25 -7.90
N ALA A 245 -6.90 -4.00 -7.17
CA ALA A 245 -5.61 -4.47 -7.70
C ALA A 245 -5.80 -5.36 -8.95
N ARG A 246 -6.83 -6.22 -8.97
CA ARG A 246 -7.17 -7.00 -10.17
C ARG A 246 -7.62 -6.11 -11.33
N ILE A 247 -8.35 -5.03 -11.06
CA ILE A 247 -8.72 -4.06 -12.10
C ILE A 247 -7.45 -3.36 -12.64
N VAL A 248 -6.50 -3.01 -11.78
CA VAL A 248 -5.19 -2.49 -12.23
C VAL A 248 -4.51 -3.47 -13.18
N GLU A 249 -4.47 -4.79 -12.86
CA GLU A 249 -3.91 -5.81 -13.76
C GLU A 249 -4.63 -5.87 -15.11
N ILE A 250 -5.97 -5.82 -15.10
CA ILE A 250 -6.78 -5.91 -16.32
C ILE A 250 -6.53 -4.72 -17.23
N VAL A 251 -6.50 -3.52 -16.64
CA VAL A 251 -6.40 -2.26 -17.39
C VAL A 251 -4.98 -2.02 -17.90
N SER A 252 -3.97 -2.37 -17.11
CA SER A 252 -2.56 -2.18 -17.49
C SER A 252 -1.99 -3.33 -18.31
N GLY A 253 -2.63 -4.50 -18.32
CA GLY A 253 -2.07 -5.72 -18.91
C GLY A 253 -0.87 -6.31 -18.14
N THR A 254 -0.57 -5.79 -16.95
CA THR A 254 0.63 -6.14 -16.17
C THR A 254 0.23 -6.67 -14.79
N ALA A 255 0.89 -7.71 -14.29
CA ALA A 255 0.66 -8.22 -12.94
C ALA A 255 0.90 -7.11 -11.89
N PHE A 256 0.08 -7.07 -10.85
CA PHE A 256 0.06 -5.96 -9.88
C PHE A 256 1.43 -5.70 -9.23
N ASN A 257 2.18 -6.75 -8.89
CA ASN A 257 3.51 -6.61 -8.32
C ASN A 257 4.49 -5.95 -9.30
N HIS A 258 4.44 -6.27 -10.58
CA HIS A 258 5.28 -5.65 -11.62
C HIS A 258 4.84 -4.20 -11.86
N PHE A 259 3.53 -3.96 -11.95
CA PHE A 259 3.00 -2.61 -12.13
C PHE A 259 3.49 -1.63 -11.05
N VAL A 260 3.37 -2.01 -9.76
CA VAL A 260 3.82 -1.12 -8.68
C VAL A 260 5.35 -1.02 -8.58
N HIS A 261 6.07 -2.10 -8.95
CA HIS A 261 7.52 -2.07 -9.04
C HIS A 261 7.98 -1.06 -10.08
N ASP A 262 7.54 -1.21 -11.32
CA ASP A 262 8.04 -0.46 -12.46
C ASP A 262 7.55 1.01 -12.46
N ARG A 263 6.34 1.24 -11.91
CA ARG A 263 5.69 2.55 -11.94
C ARG A 263 5.83 3.37 -10.65
N ILE A 264 6.15 2.72 -9.52
CA ILE A 264 6.26 3.40 -8.22
C ILE A 264 7.62 3.12 -7.57
N PHE A 265 8.00 1.85 -7.37
CA PHE A 265 9.18 1.54 -6.57
C PHE A 265 10.48 1.91 -7.28
N GLU A 266 10.65 1.51 -8.52
CA GLU A 266 11.84 1.83 -9.30
C GLU A 266 12.04 3.35 -9.49
N PRO A 267 11.04 4.13 -9.94
CA PRO A 267 11.18 5.58 -10.08
C PRO A 267 11.50 6.32 -8.78
N LEU A 268 11.05 5.80 -7.64
CA LEU A 268 11.32 6.38 -6.31
C LEU A 268 12.59 5.82 -5.66
N GLY A 269 13.23 4.81 -6.26
CA GLY A 269 14.39 4.13 -5.68
C GLY A 269 14.06 3.29 -4.44
N MET A 270 12.86 2.75 -4.33
CA MET A 270 12.38 1.91 -3.23
C MET A 270 12.86 0.45 -3.42
N GLN A 271 14.16 0.23 -3.28
CA GLN A 271 14.80 -1.05 -3.61
C GLN A 271 14.53 -2.19 -2.62
N ASP A 272 14.01 -1.87 -1.45
CA ASP A 272 13.74 -2.81 -0.35
C ASP A 272 12.25 -3.00 -0.07
N THR A 273 11.40 -2.62 -1.06
CA THR A 273 9.95 -2.78 -0.98
C THR A 273 9.49 -3.95 -1.86
N HIS A 274 8.98 -5.02 -1.22
CA HIS A 274 8.73 -6.29 -1.88
C HIS A 274 7.43 -6.96 -1.42
N PHE A 275 6.74 -7.67 -2.32
CA PHE A 275 5.74 -8.69 -1.94
C PHE A 275 6.42 -9.97 -1.45
N ASN A 276 7.48 -10.39 -2.14
CA ASN A 276 8.34 -11.49 -1.77
C ASN A 276 9.75 -10.94 -1.55
N VAL A 277 10.19 -10.88 -0.29
CA VAL A 277 11.55 -10.41 0.03
C VAL A 277 12.56 -11.40 -0.53
N PRO A 278 13.52 -10.95 -1.35
CA PRO A 278 14.57 -11.81 -1.90
C PRO A 278 15.39 -12.53 -0.83
N ASP A 279 15.86 -13.73 -1.12
CA ASP A 279 16.53 -14.58 -0.14
C ASP A 279 17.76 -13.91 0.50
N HIS A 280 18.56 -13.19 -0.28
CA HIS A 280 19.73 -12.47 0.20
C HIS A 280 19.41 -11.28 1.14
N LYS A 281 18.13 -10.84 1.20
CA LYS A 281 17.64 -9.78 2.10
C LYS A 281 16.85 -10.32 3.30
N THR A 282 16.65 -11.62 3.39
CA THR A 282 15.78 -12.21 4.44
C THR A 282 16.33 -12.03 5.84
N SER A 283 17.65 -11.93 5.99
CA SER A 283 18.31 -11.63 7.26
C SER A 283 17.93 -10.27 7.84
N ARG A 284 17.53 -9.31 6.99
CA ARG A 284 17.12 -7.96 7.41
C ARG A 284 15.65 -7.88 7.87
N ARG A 285 14.90 -8.98 7.82
CA ARG A 285 13.49 -8.99 8.28
C ARG A 285 13.41 -8.84 9.80
N VAL A 286 12.54 -7.95 10.24
CA VAL A 286 12.19 -7.84 11.67
C VAL A 286 11.33 -9.04 12.08
N VAL A 287 11.69 -9.68 13.18
CA VAL A 287 10.96 -10.83 13.71
C VAL A 287 9.73 -10.32 14.48
N ILE A 288 8.55 -10.87 14.17
CA ILE A 288 7.31 -10.52 14.87
C ILE A 288 7.22 -11.38 16.11
N ARG A 289 7.32 -10.76 17.29
CA ARG A 289 7.25 -11.42 18.59
C ARG A 289 6.00 -12.31 18.69
N ASN A 290 6.18 -13.54 19.17
CA ASN A 290 5.14 -14.57 19.29
C ASN A 290 4.48 -14.99 17.97
N ARG A 291 5.05 -14.63 16.83
CA ARG A 291 4.57 -14.97 15.48
C ARG A 291 5.74 -15.24 14.51
N SER A 292 6.74 -15.98 14.96
CA SER A 292 7.95 -16.32 14.19
C SER A 292 7.62 -16.88 12.79
N ASN A 293 6.57 -17.68 12.65
CA ASN A 293 6.11 -18.24 11.38
C ASN A 293 5.64 -17.14 10.37
N TRP A 294 5.27 -15.95 10.86
CA TRP A 294 4.85 -14.86 10.00
C TRP A 294 6.03 -14.10 9.38
N SER A 295 7.19 -14.13 10.05
CA SER A 295 8.45 -13.58 9.52
C SER A 295 8.99 -14.44 8.37
N ARG A 296 8.65 -15.74 8.35
CA ARG A 296 9.10 -16.74 7.37
C ARG A 296 8.04 -17.11 6.35
N ARG A 297 7.15 -16.19 5.98
CA ARG A 297 6.11 -16.49 4.98
C ARG A 297 6.76 -16.99 3.69
N PRO A 298 6.32 -18.13 3.14
CA PRO A 298 6.81 -18.60 1.85
C PRO A 298 6.45 -17.61 0.76
N PRO A 299 7.17 -17.60 -0.37
CA PRO A 299 6.82 -16.81 -1.54
C PRO A 299 5.36 -17.04 -1.94
N THR A 300 4.71 -16.00 -2.41
CA THR A 300 3.31 -16.02 -2.82
C THR A 300 3.15 -15.53 -4.25
N THR A 301 2.19 -16.09 -4.95
CA THR A 301 1.70 -15.61 -6.25
C THR A 301 0.49 -14.71 -6.12
N PHE A 302 -0.07 -14.59 -4.92
CA PHE A 302 -1.16 -13.68 -4.60
C PHE A 302 -0.63 -12.36 -4.02
N PHE A 303 -0.41 -11.38 -4.88
CA PHE A 303 0.15 -10.07 -4.54
C PHE A 303 -0.93 -9.15 -3.96
N SER A 304 -1.23 -9.37 -2.68
CA SER A 304 -2.32 -8.67 -2.00
C SER A 304 -2.05 -7.17 -1.84
N ALA A 305 -2.83 -6.34 -2.51
CA ALA A 305 -2.81 -4.88 -2.32
C ALA A 305 -3.40 -4.42 -0.98
N SER A 306 -4.06 -5.33 -0.28
CA SER A 306 -4.62 -5.03 1.05
C SER A 306 -3.58 -5.12 2.18
N GLY A 307 -2.42 -5.76 1.96
CA GLY A 307 -1.45 -5.95 3.05
C GLY A 307 -0.26 -6.85 2.73
N GLY A 308 0.12 -6.99 1.47
CA GLY A 308 1.14 -7.95 1.02
C GLY A 308 2.59 -7.46 1.10
N LEU A 309 2.83 -6.16 1.18
CA LEU A 309 4.17 -5.58 1.10
C LEU A 309 4.99 -5.75 2.39
N SER A 310 6.29 -5.82 2.19
CA SER A 310 7.33 -5.56 3.18
C SER A 310 8.18 -4.39 2.67
N SER A 311 8.68 -3.52 3.57
CA SER A 311 9.43 -2.33 3.19
C SER A 311 10.35 -1.88 4.32
N THR A 312 11.27 -0.96 4.03
CA THR A 312 12.09 -0.25 5.01
C THR A 312 11.51 1.13 5.34
N ALA A 313 12.00 1.77 6.40
CA ALA A 313 11.61 3.12 6.75
C ALA A 313 12.04 4.13 5.69
N GLU A 314 13.22 3.97 5.09
CA GLU A 314 13.73 4.85 4.04
C GLU A 314 12.87 4.76 2.78
N ASP A 315 12.59 3.56 2.28
CA ASP A 315 11.76 3.38 1.09
C ASP A 315 10.37 3.98 1.28
N TYR A 316 9.78 3.74 2.44
CA TYR A 316 8.45 4.27 2.69
C TYR A 316 8.43 5.78 2.91
N LEU A 317 9.53 6.35 3.44
CA LEU A 317 9.70 7.81 3.52
C LEU A 317 9.85 8.44 2.12
N ARG A 318 10.47 7.76 1.16
CA ARG A 318 10.53 8.19 -0.25
C ARG A 318 9.13 8.29 -0.84
N PHE A 319 8.29 7.30 -0.59
CA PHE A 319 6.89 7.30 -1.02
C PHE A 319 6.10 8.47 -0.39
N GLU A 320 6.22 8.67 0.92
CA GLU A 320 5.54 9.78 1.60
C GLU A 320 6.08 11.16 1.14
N GLN A 321 7.38 11.30 0.90
CA GLN A 321 7.95 12.54 0.36
C GLN A 321 7.48 12.82 -1.08
N MET A 322 7.28 11.80 -1.90
CA MET A 322 6.66 11.96 -3.22
C MET A 322 5.26 12.56 -3.07
N LEU A 323 4.46 12.10 -2.10
CA LEU A 323 3.13 12.65 -1.84
C LEU A 323 3.20 14.10 -1.32
N VAL A 324 4.11 14.40 -0.37
CA VAL A 324 4.37 15.79 0.09
C VAL A 324 4.78 16.69 -1.06
N GLY A 325 5.60 16.19 -1.97
CA GLY A 325 6.07 16.90 -3.17
C GLY A 325 5.00 17.08 -4.27
N GLY A 326 3.73 16.79 -3.95
CA GLY A 326 2.65 16.91 -4.94
C GLY A 326 2.73 15.88 -6.06
N GLY A 327 3.20 14.68 -5.76
CA GLY A 327 3.34 13.56 -6.68
C GLY A 327 4.71 13.44 -7.33
N GLN A 328 5.71 14.21 -6.84
CA GLN A 328 7.05 14.26 -7.41
C GLN A 328 8.12 13.94 -6.37
N LEU A 329 9.15 13.19 -6.78
CA LEU A 329 10.41 13.03 -6.05
C LEU A 329 11.57 12.89 -7.05
N PHE A 330 12.73 13.49 -6.76
CA PHE A 330 13.93 13.46 -7.60
C PHE A 330 13.69 13.85 -9.06
N GLY A 331 12.80 14.82 -9.30
CA GLY A 331 12.44 15.25 -10.66
C GLY A 331 11.53 14.29 -11.42
N ARG A 332 11.13 13.17 -10.81
CA ARG A 332 10.20 12.21 -11.40
C ARG A 332 8.77 12.46 -10.91
N GLN A 333 7.89 12.83 -11.82
CA GLN A 333 6.46 13.05 -11.56
C GLN A 333 5.69 11.75 -11.73
N LEU A 334 5.12 11.22 -10.65
CA LEU A 334 4.28 10.02 -10.64
C LEU A 334 2.79 10.36 -10.75
N LEU A 335 2.37 11.42 -10.08
CA LEU A 335 1.00 11.94 -10.09
C LEU A 335 1.01 13.46 -10.18
N SER A 336 -0.02 14.06 -10.73
CA SER A 336 -0.19 15.51 -10.64
C SER A 336 -0.51 15.95 -9.21
N PRO A 337 -0.19 17.20 -8.82
CA PRO A 337 -0.56 17.72 -7.50
C PRO A 337 -2.07 17.70 -7.23
N ARG A 338 -2.89 17.77 -8.29
CA ARG A 338 -4.36 17.69 -8.17
C ARG A 338 -4.81 16.28 -7.82
N THR A 339 -4.15 15.27 -8.37
CA THR A 339 -4.44 13.86 -8.09
C THR A 339 -3.97 13.45 -6.69
N VAL A 340 -2.84 13.97 -6.22
CA VAL A 340 -2.43 13.78 -4.81
C VAL A 340 -3.46 14.40 -3.85
N ARG A 341 -3.95 15.61 -4.15
CA ARG A 341 -5.05 16.18 -3.36
C ARG A 341 -6.31 15.32 -3.39
N MET A 342 -6.64 14.74 -4.56
CA MET A 342 -7.78 13.82 -4.68
C MET A 342 -7.57 12.57 -3.82
N LEU A 343 -6.35 11.99 -3.76
CA LEU A 343 -6.04 10.88 -2.85
C LEU A 343 -6.34 11.22 -1.40
N GLY A 344 -5.87 12.38 -0.91
CA GLY A 344 -5.93 12.86 0.46
C GLY A 344 -7.15 13.73 0.78
N SER A 345 -8.21 13.74 -0.04
CA SER A 345 -9.45 14.48 0.24
C SER A 345 -10.51 13.58 0.87
N ASN A 346 -11.37 14.15 1.72
CA ASN A 346 -12.52 13.41 2.25
C ASN A 346 -13.57 13.16 1.15
N HIS A 347 -13.76 11.90 0.79
CA HIS A 347 -14.74 11.46 -0.22
C HIS A 347 -16.09 11.05 0.37
N LEU A 348 -16.23 11.05 1.68
CA LEU A 348 -17.34 10.40 2.39
C LEU A 348 -18.27 11.37 3.13
N GLY A 349 -17.94 12.68 3.17
CA GLY A 349 -18.67 13.59 4.06
C GLY A 349 -18.65 13.04 5.49
N ASP A 350 -19.82 12.85 6.07
CA ASP A 350 -19.99 12.39 7.45
C ASP A 350 -20.10 10.87 7.60
N LEU A 351 -19.97 10.11 6.52
CA LEU A 351 -20.09 8.64 6.58
C LEU A 351 -18.90 7.98 7.26
N TYR A 352 -17.74 8.65 7.33
CA TYR A 352 -16.58 8.08 7.98
C TYR A 352 -16.80 7.95 9.49
N ARG A 353 -16.73 6.71 9.95
CA ARG A 353 -16.70 6.36 11.37
C ARG A 353 -15.46 5.53 11.59
N SER A 354 -14.47 6.12 12.21
CA SER A 354 -13.24 5.41 12.54
C SER A 354 -13.50 4.19 13.44
N PHE A 355 -12.48 3.34 13.58
CA PHE A 355 -12.51 2.20 14.51
C PHE A 355 -12.78 2.60 15.97
N SER A 356 -12.56 3.86 16.34
CA SER A 356 -12.91 4.39 17.65
C SER A 356 -14.10 5.34 17.55
N ARG A 357 -15.05 5.21 18.45
CA ARG A 357 -16.30 5.99 18.52
C ARG A 357 -16.09 7.52 18.64
N ASN A 358 -14.86 7.97 18.89
CA ASN A 358 -14.52 9.35 19.24
C ASN A 358 -13.74 10.11 18.14
N GLN A 359 -13.66 9.63 16.92
CA GLN A 359 -12.92 10.33 15.86
C GLN A 359 -13.85 11.15 14.96
N ASN A 360 -14.62 12.04 15.56
CA ASN A 360 -15.14 13.19 14.85
C ASN A 360 -13.95 14.03 14.36
N GLY A 361 -14.10 14.79 13.29
CA GLY A 361 -13.01 15.59 12.73
C GLY A 361 -12.05 14.82 11.79
N MET A 362 -12.30 13.53 11.55
CA MET A 362 -11.59 12.73 10.55
C MET A 362 -12.48 12.44 9.36
N GLY A 363 -11.88 12.25 8.19
CA GLY A 363 -12.49 11.80 6.96
C GLY A 363 -11.72 10.64 6.34
N TYR A 364 -12.13 10.20 5.16
CA TYR A 364 -11.46 9.13 4.42
C TYR A 364 -11.34 9.49 2.94
N GLY A 365 -10.12 9.42 2.45
CA GLY A 365 -9.75 9.59 1.05
C GLY A 365 -9.73 8.26 0.30
N TYR A 366 -8.94 8.20 -0.76
CA TYR A 366 -8.67 6.93 -1.43
C TYR A 366 -7.57 6.17 -0.69
N THR A 367 -7.98 5.16 0.07
CA THR A 367 -7.11 4.25 0.87
C THR A 367 -6.40 4.89 2.07
N VAL A 368 -6.65 6.15 2.40
CA VAL A 368 -6.04 6.91 3.49
C VAL A 368 -7.09 7.60 4.36
N ALA A 369 -6.82 7.72 5.67
CA ALA A 369 -7.58 8.61 6.55
C ALA A 369 -7.06 10.04 6.40
N VAL A 370 -7.96 11.03 6.57
CA VAL A 370 -7.68 12.45 6.38
C VAL A 370 -8.11 13.22 7.62
N VAL A 371 -7.28 14.14 8.09
CA VAL A 371 -7.66 15.09 9.13
C VAL A 371 -8.53 16.20 8.50
N ILE A 372 -9.76 16.34 8.98
CA ILE A 372 -10.68 17.38 8.51
C ILE A 372 -10.69 18.57 9.48
N ASP A 373 -10.88 18.27 10.76
CA ASP A 373 -10.81 19.24 11.85
C ASP A 373 -9.86 18.71 12.91
N PRO A 374 -8.65 19.27 13.02
CA PRO A 374 -7.64 18.78 13.96
C PRO A 374 -8.04 18.94 15.42
N ILE A 375 -8.85 19.94 15.76
CA ILE A 375 -9.31 20.18 17.14
C ILE A 375 -10.30 19.10 17.55
N ILE A 376 -11.30 18.85 16.73
CA ILE A 376 -12.30 17.80 16.98
C ILE A 376 -11.66 16.40 16.95
N ALA A 377 -10.70 16.19 16.05
CA ALA A 377 -9.96 14.94 15.94
C ALA A 377 -8.98 14.71 17.11
N GLY A 378 -8.71 15.71 17.93
CA GLY A 378 -7.65 15.65 18.97
C GLY A 378 -6.27 15.44 18.35
N SER A 379 -6.06 15.91 17.12
CA SER A 379 -4.81 15.79 16.37
C SER A 379 -4.06 17.11 16.37
N ARG A 380 -2.73 17.03 16.30
CA ARG A 380 -1.87 18.19 16.06
C ARG A 380 -1.44 18.31 14.60
N ARG A 381 -1.85 17.37 13.74
CA ARG A 381 -1.61 17.44 12.31
C ARG A 381 -2.53 18.48 11.70
N SER A 382 -2.09 19.09 10.61
CA SER A 382 -2.90 20.07 9.89
C SER A 382 -4.18 19.47 9.30
N ALA A 383 -5.20 20.29 9.13
CA ALA A 383 -6.32 19.92 8.24
C ALA A 383 -5.78 19.59 6.84
N GLY A 384 -6.25 18.49 6.27
CA GLY A 384 -5.73 17.96 5.01
C GLY A 384 -4.52 17.03 5.15
N ALA A 385 -3.95 16.83 6.33
CA ALA A 385 -2.97 15.78 6.56
C ALA A 385 -3.62 14.40 6.41
N PHE A 386 -2.95 13.49 5.72
CA PHE A 386 -3.50 12.16 5.43
C PHE A 386 -2.44 11.06 5.58
N GLY A 387 -2.88 9.84 5.79
CA GLY A 387 -1.99 8.69 5.92
C GLY A 387 -2.74 7.44 6.35
N TRP A 388 -2.01 6.35 6.56
CA TRP A 388 -2.56 5.10 7.02
C TRP A 388 -1.57 4.33 7.90
N GLY A 389 -2.02 3.21 8.45
CA GLY A 389 -1.19 2.36 9.29
C GLY A 389 -1.42 0.87 9.02
N GLY A 390 -0.48 0.06 9.49
CA GLY A 390 -0.49 -1.39 9.36
C GLY A 390 -0.82 -2.13 10.66
N ALA A 391 -1.39 -3.32 10.54
CA ALA A 391 -1.80 -4.15 11.69
C ALA A 391 -0.64 -4.57 12.61
N PHE A 392 0.60 -4.38 12.18
CA PHE A 392 1.79 -4.64 13.00
C PHE A 392 2.36 -3.39 13.68
N GLY A 393 1.67 -2.24 13.56
CA GLY A 393 2.06 -1.01 14.20
C GLY A 393 2.78 0.00 13.29
N THR A 394 3.06 -0.34 12.02
CA THR A 394 3.56 0.65 11.05
C THR A 394 2.57 1.80 10.91
N GLN A 395 3.06 3.01 10.83
CA GLN A 395 2.28 4.23 10.64
C GLN A 395 3.06 5.23 9.80
N SER A 396 2.37 5.90 8.88
CA SER A 396 2.94 7.02 8.13
C SER A 396 1.89 8.08 7.87
N TRP A 397 2.33 9.28 7.60
CA TRP A 397 1.47 10.34 7.12
C TRP A 397 2.24 11.41 6.34
N THR A 398 1.49 12.03 5.45
CA THR A 398 1.85 13.23 4.70
C THR A 398 1.05 14.40 5.25
N ASP A 399 1.72 15.50 5.59
CA ASP A 399 1.11 16.79 5.95
C ASP A 399 1.50 17.83 4.90
N PRO A 400 0.64 18.12 3.92
CA PRO A 400 0.96 19.05 2.85
C PRO A 400 1.13 20.49 3.30
N VAL A 401 0.47 20.90 4.41
CA VAL A 401 0.56 22.26 4.96
C VAL A 401 1.93 22.48 5.56
N GLU A 402 2.39 21.52 6.38
CA GLU A 402 3.70 21.57 7.02
C GLU A 402 4.84 21.10 6.10
N GLN A 403 4.51 20.64 4.88
CA GLN A 403 5.46 19.98 3.98
C GLN A 403 6.25 18.86 4.69
N LEU A 404 5.54 18.05 5.46
CA LEU A 404 6.09 17.05 6.36
C LEU A 404 5.66 15.64 5.98
N ALA A 405 6.62 14.72 5.96
CA ALA A 405 6.42 13.28 5.91
C ALA A 405 7.00 12.63 7.17
N ALA A 406 6.26 11.70 7.75
CA ALA A 406 6.75 10.94 8.89
C ALA A 406 6.39 9.45 8.79
N VAL A 407 7.32 8.61 9.21
CA VAL A 407 7.24 7.16 9.14
C VAL A 407 7.68 6.56 10.47
N LEU A 408 6.82 5.70 11.02
CA LEU A 408 7.11 4.84 12.17
C LEU A 408 7.00 3.38 11.74
N MET A 409 8.08 2.64 11.87
CA MET A 409 8.11 1.21 11.61
C MET A 409 8.14 0.44 12.93
N LEU A 410 7.08 -0.32 13.17
CA LEU A 410 6.93 -1.27 14.28
C LEU A 410 6.54 -2.65 13.73
N GLN A 411 6.79 -3.69 14.53
CA GLN A 411 6.25 -5.04 14.29
C GLN A 411 5.39 -5.55 15.47
N GLN A 412 4.91 -4.64 16.28
CA GLN A 412 3.97 -4.88 17.38
C GLN A 412 2.94 -3.75 17.40
N PRO A 413 1.63 -4.04 17.31
CA PRO A 413 0.61 -2.99 17.33
C PRO A 413 0.52 -2.42 18.76
N TYR A 414 0.95 -1.19 18.93
CA TYR A 414 0.87 -0.49 20.21
C TYR A 414 0.57 1.01 20.00
N SER A 415 -0.71 1.34 20.09
CA SER A 415 -1.22 2.68 19.81
C SER A 415 -0.56 3.80 20.64
N PRO A 416 -0.20 3.60 21.93
CA PRO A 416 0.51 4.66 22.67
C PRO A 416 1.86 5.04 22.05
N ALA A 417 2.64 4.09 21.52
CA ALA A 417 3.88 4.42 20.83
C ALA A 417 3.65 5.23 19.54
N GLN A 418 2.59 4.89 18.80
CA GLN A 418 2.18 5.63 17.60
C GLN A 418 1.73 7.06 17.95
N TYR A 419 0.97 7.22 19.03
CA TYR A 419 0.52 8.52 19.52
C TYR A 419 1.68 9.37 19.98
N ASP A 420 2.60 8.82 20.79
CA ASP A 420 3.76 9.54 21.31
C ASP A 420 4.73 9.97 20.19
N PHE A 421 4.92 9.09 19.17
CA PHE A 421 5.68 9.43 17.97
C PHE A 421 5.04 10.63 17.25
N GLY A 422 3.74 10.55 16.96
CA GLY A 422 3.02 11.63 16.30
C GLY A 422 3.12 12.95 17.06
N ASN A 423 2.93 12.93 18.38
CA ASN A 423 3.05 14.11 19.23
C ASN A 423 4.48 14.69 19.25
N ALA A 424 5.50 13.81 19.33
CA ALA A 424 6.90 14.26 19.36
C ALA A 424 7.31 14.92 18.02
N VAL A 425 6.81 14.42 16.88
CA VAL A 425 7.03 15.04 15.57
C VAL A 425 6.37 16.41 15.51
N GLN A 426 5.08 16.50 15.82
CA GLN A 426 4.31 17.73 15.64
C GLN A 426 4.78 18.86 16.59
N GLN A 427 5.14 18.55 17.83
CA GLN A 427 5.61 19.54 18.77
C GLN A 427 7.05 20.03 18.48
N ALA A 428 7.75 19.38 17.55
CA ALA A 428 9.08 19.81 17.13
C ALA A 428 9.05 20.92 16.05
N ILE A 429 7.91 21.17 15.44
CA ILE A 429 7.70 22.29 14.50
C ILE A 429 7.73 23.59 15.29
N ILE A 430 8.49 24.60 14.81
CA ILE A 430 8.73 25.87 15.52
C ILE A 430 8.50 27.12 14.66
N ASP A 431 8.07 26.99 13.40
CA ASP A 431 7.75 28.11 12.50
C ASP A 431 6.35 27.98 11.85
#